data_68937a7b47afa0e79e37cf8a824c6b11
#
_entry.id   68937a7b47afa0e79e37cf8a824c6b11
#
_cell.length_a   1.000
_cell.length_b   1.000
_cell.length_c   1.000
_cell.angle_alpha   90.00
_cell.angle_beta   90.00
_cell.angle_gamma   90.00
#
_symmetry.space_group_name_H-M   'P 1'
#
loop_
_entity.id
_entity.type
_entity.pdbx_description
1 polymer ?
#
loop_
_entity_poly.entity_id
_entity_poly.type
_entity_poly.pdbx_seq_one_letter_code
_entity_poly.pdbx_strand_id
1 'polypeptide(L)'
;MTDNVKKAIKYAKDVIAGKIPACRFIVKTCQQFIDDLEKQSAVKFPYYFDEVKAEKACKFIQYLPHTKGEWASKRQNITLEPWQLFIMANTFGWLRKSDNLRRYREVYVEVPRKNGKSAISAGVGLYMFCMDNEFGAEVYSGATTEKQAWEVFRPARLMCKKTDLLCSTFGIEVNASNLNRPADGSRFEPLIGSPGDGASPSCAIVDEYHEHKNDELYTTMLTGMGARKQPLMFIITTAGYNIEGPCYDKRREVIEKLSGAIPNDELFGIIYTIDEDDDWTDESVLRKANPNFDVSVYGDYLISQQNKAINNARLTNTFKTKHLNVWVSAKESYFNMVSWENCKDETLSLEDFQDDDVVLGLDMARKLDMNSLVKVFARVIDGKRHYYCIAPEFFVPEDTIYNTDTALKRVVDKYQKWVNSGHLTATDGAEVDYREIEEVIKDTNQEHRVSCVAIDPHGAIAISHNLADEGLNPITITQNYTNLSDPMKELEAAIESGRFHHDGNPIMTWCIGNVVGKTVPGNDDVVRPIKEIPENKIDGAVALMMAIGRIMLSTDDESFFPNEVLEL
;
A
#
# COMPACT_ATOMS: atom_id res chain seq x y z
N MET A 1 -15.41 -28.13 -24.44
CA MET A 1 -15.17 -27.16 -23.36
C MET A 1 -15.82 -27.68 -22.09
N THR A 2 -15.06 -27.85 -21.05
CA THR A 2 -15.49 -28.38 -19.74
C THR A 2 -16.27 -27.32 -18.94
N ASP A 3 -17.06 -27.75 -17.93
CA ASP A 3 -18.02 -26.86 -17.26
C ASP A 3 -17.33 -25.70 -16.48
N ASN A 4 -16.27 -26.02 -15.69
CA ASN A 4 -15.56 -24.99 -14.93
C ASN A 4 -14.80 -24.02 -15.84
N VAL A 5 -14.19 -24.52 -16.92
CA VAL A 5 -13.51 -23.66 -17.91
C VAL A 5 -14.52 -22.76 -18.62
N LYS A 6 -15.72 -23.26 -18.96
CA LYS A 6 -16.79 -22.41 -19.51
C LYS A 6 -17.16 -21.26 -18.57
N LYS A 7 -17.29 -21.55 -17.25
CA LYS A 7 -17.60 -20.54 -16.25
C LYS A 7 -16.47 -19.52 -16.13
N ALA A 8 -15.20 -19.95 -16.15
CA ALA A 8 -14.03 -19.07 -16.12
C ALA A 8 -13.98 -18.12 -17.34
N ILE A 9 -14.20 -18.64 -18.55
CA ILE A 9 -14.26 -17.84 -19.78
C ILE A 9 -15.45 -16.89 -19.76
N LYS A 10 -16.62 -17.37 -19.30
CA LYS A 10 -17.80 -16.52 -19.16
C LYS A 10 -17.55 -15.37 -18.19
N TYR A 11 -16.90 -15.63 -17.04
CA TYR A 11 -16.51 -14.61 -16.10
C TYR A 11 -15.68 -13.51 -16.78
N ALA A 12 -14.62 -13.88 -17.50
CA ALA A 12 -13.77 -12.93 -18.20
C ALA A 12 -14.58 -12.08 -19.22
N LYS A 13 -15.44 -12.70 -20.00
CA LYS A 13 -16.30 -12.00 -20.96
C LYS A 13 -17.31 -11.07 -20.30
N ASP A 14 -17.92 -11.50 -19.19
CA ASP A 14 -18.89 -10.69 -18.44
C ASP A 14 -18.23 -9.47 -17.77
N VAL A 15 -16.99 -9.61 -17.30
CA VAL A 15 -16.15 -8.50 -16.81
C VAL A 15 -15.85 -7.49 -17.92
N ILE A 16 -15.34 -7.97 -19.07
CA ILE A 16 -15.01 -7.11 -20.21
C ILE A 16 -16.26 -6.38 -20.73
N ALA A 17 -17.41 -7.05 -20.71
CA ALA A 17 -18.68 -6.46 -21.13
C ALA A 17 -19.32 -5.52 -20.07
N GLY A 18 -18.66 -5.30 -18.92
CA GLY A 18 -19.18 -4.45 -17.82
C GLY A 18 -20.39 -5.02 -17.07
N LYS A 19 -20.71 -6.32 -17.25
CA LYS A 19 -21.80 -6.99 -16.53
C LYS A 19 -21.46 -7.33 -15.08
N ILE A 20 -20.16 -7.48 -14.80
CA ILE A 20 -19.61 -7.69 -13.46
C ILE A 20 -18.80 -6.44 -13.13
N PRO A 21 -19.13 -5.70 -12.05
CA PRO A 21 -18.34 -4.57 -11.59
C PRO A 21 -16.89 -5.00 -11.32
N ALA A 22 -15.93 -4.33 -11.94
CA ALA A 22 -14.52 -4.68 -11.81
C ALA A 22 -13.64 -3.44 -12.04
N CYS A 23 -12.50 -3.37 -11.36
CA CYS A 23 -11.51 -2.33 -11.57
C CYS A 23 -10.74 -2.54 -12.89
N ARG A 24 -10.07 -1.49 -13.35
CA ARG A 24 -9.26 -1.50 -14.59
C ARG A 24 -8.26 -2.67 -14.66
N PHE A 25 -7.70 -3.12 -13.53
CA PHE A 25 -6.72 -4.21 -13.52
C PHE A 25 -7.37 -5.56 -13.83
N ILE A 26 -8.57 -5.82 -13.27
CA ILE A 26 -9.32 -7.05 -13.55
C ILE A 26 -9.76 -7.08 -15.02
N VAL A 27 -10.25 -5.96 -15.55
CA VAL A 27 -10.64 -5.85 -16.97
C VAL A 27 -9.44 -6.18 -17.87
N LYS A 28 -8.26 -5.60 -17.60
CA LYS A 28 -7.02 -5.89 -18.35
C LYS A 28 -6.60 -7.35 -18.26
N THR A 29 -6.65 -7.96 -17.06
CA THR A 29 -6.31 -9.37 -16.88
C THR A 29 -7.27 -10.28 -17.65
N CYS A 30 -8.57 -9.99 -17.64
CA CYS A 30 -9.58 -10.72 -18.40
C CYS A 30 -9.38 -10.54 -19.91
N GLN A 31 -9.10 -9.32 -20.37
CA GLN A 31 -8.83 -9.05 -21.78
C GLN A 31 -7.61 -9.81 -22.28
N GLN A 32 -6.49 -9.77 -21.53
CA GLN A 32 -5.28 -10.53 -21.88
C GLN A 32 -5.57 -12.03 -22.02
N PHE A 33 -6.36 -12.60 -21.11
CA PHE A 33 -6.74 -14.02 -21.20
C PHE A 33 -7.53 -14.34 -22.48
N ILE A 34 -8.50 -13.52 -22.84
CA ILE A 34 -9.29 -13.71 -24.07
C ILE A 34 -8.42 -13.53 -25.31
N ASP A 35 -7.59 -12.49 -25.36
CA ASP A 35 -6.63 -12.26 -26.45
C ASP A 35 -5.67 -13.44 -26.65
N ASP A 36 -5.16 -14.01 -25.56
CA ASP A 36 -4.25 -15.16 -25.59
C ASP A 36 -4.97 -16.43 -26.09
N LEU A 37 -6.25 -16.63 -25.70
CA LEU A 37 -7.07 -17.72 -26.24
C LEU A 37 -7.27 -17.60 -27.76
N GLU A 38 -7.41 -16.39 -28.29
CA GLU A 38 -7.51 -16.17 -29.73
C GLU A 38 -6.16 -16.39 -30.44
N LYS A 39 -5.05 -15.97 -29.82
CA LYS A 39 -3.70 -16.09 -30.39
C LYS A 39 -3.13 -17.50 -30.32
N GLN A 40 -3.65 -18.41 -29.49
CA GLN A 40 -3.04 -19.72 -29.23
C GLN A 40 -2.85 -20.59 -30.49
N SER A 41 -3.65 -20.40 -31.52
CA SER A 41 -3.51 -21.13 -32.81
C SER A 41 -2.35 -20.62 -33.66
N ALA A 42 -1.83 -19.41 -33.39
CA ALA A 42 -0.75 -18.83 -34.18
C ALA A 42 0.59 -19.53 -33.88
N VAL A 43 1.37 -19.81 -34.93
CA VAL A 43 2.66 -20.49 -34.82
C VAL A 43 3.67 -19.71 -33.95
N LYS A 44 3.65 -18.38 -34.06
CA LYS A 44 4.55 -17.49 -33.29
C LYS A 44 4.18 -17.34 -31.82
N PHE A 45 2.96 -17.68 -31.42
CA PHE A 45 2.55 -17.61 -30.03
C PHE A 45 2.99 -18.89 -29.31
N PRO A 46 3.88 -18.80 -28.29
CA PRO A 46 4.57 -19.97 -27.75
C PRO A 46 3.73 -20.78 -26.75
N TYR A 47 2.47 -20.39 -26.51
CA TYR A 47 1.62 -20.98 -25.48
C TYR A 47 0.33 -21.55 -26.09
N TYR A 48 -0.30 -22.49 -25.37
CA TYR A 48 -1.63 -22.99 -25.65
C TYR A 48 -2.39 -23.27 -24.35
N PHE A 49 -3.72 -23.27 -24.42
CA PHE A 49 -4.58 -23.51 -23.28
C PHE A 49 -5.09 -24.93 -23.27
N ASP A 50 -4.71 -25.69 -22.22
CA ASP A 50 -5.16 -27.07 -21.99
C ASP A 50 -6.36 -27.07 -21.04
N GLU A 51 -7.56 -27.22 -21.62
CA GLU A 51 -8.82 -27.26 -20.86
C GLU A 51 -8.88 -28.43 -19.88
N VAL A 52 -8.22 -29.54 -20.18
CA VAL A 52 -8.25 -30.74 -19.32
C VAL A 52 -7.44 -30.49 -18.05
N LYS A 53 -6.26 -29.88 -18.17
CA LYS A 53 -5.44 -29.53 -17.02
C LYS A 53 -6.11 -28.45 -16.15
N ALA A 54 -6.70 -27.42 -16.76
CA ALA A 54 -7.47 -26.41 -16.05
C ALA A 54 -8.64 -27.03 -15.28
N GLU A 55 -9.44 -27.85 -15.94
CA GLU A 55 -10.59 -28.55 -15.33
C GLU A 55 -10.16 -29.48 -14.18
N LYS A 56 -9.05 -30.21 -14.37
CA LYS A 56 -8.49 -31.11 -13.36
C LYS A 56 -8.17 -30.36 -12.07
N ALA A 57 -7.52 -29.20 -12.15
CA ALA A 57 -7.18 -28.39 -11.00
C ALA A 57 -8.44 -27.85 -10.30
N CYS A 58 -9.41 -27.31 -11.06
CA CYS A 58 -10.67 -26.85 -10.52
C CYS A 58 -11.43 -27.98 -9.78
N LYS A 59 -11.58 -29.13 -10.40
CA LYS A 59 -12.29 -30.30 -9.81
C LYS A 59 -11.58 -30.82 -8.57
N PHE A 60 -10.27 -30.88 -8.58
CA PHE A 60 -9.51 -31.32 -7.41
C PHE A 60 -9.77 -30.41 -6.20
N ILE A 61 -9.71 -29.09 -6.38
CA ILE A 61 -9.96 -28.14 -5.29
C ILE A 61 -11.42 -28.23 -4.83
N GLN A 62 -12.36 -28.38 -5.75
CA GLN A 62 -13.80 -28.55 -5.41
C GLN A 62 -14.13 -29.90 -4.75
N TYR A 63 -13.23 -30.87 -4.83
CA TYR A 63 -13.35 -32.13 -4.10
C TYR A 63 -12.99 -31.97 -2.60
N LEU A 64 -12.23 -30.96 -2.23
CA LEU A 64 -11.77 -30.71 -0.87
C LEU A 64 -12.90 -30.16 0.00
N PRO A 65 -13.02 -30.57 1.27
CA PRO A 65 -14.06 -30.07 2.17
C PRO A 65 -13.73 -28.70 2.74
N HIS A 66 -14.74 -27.93 3.06
CA HIS A 66 -14.57 -26.76 3.89
C HIS A 66 -14.10 -27.13 5.30
N THR A 67 -13.23 -26.29 5.89
CA THR A 67 -12.61 -26.55 7.20
C THR A 67 -13.12 -25.66 8.33
N LYS A 68 -13.77 -24.52 8.00
CA LYS A 68 -14.28 -23.52 8.96
C LYS A 68 -15.69 -23.07 8.57
N GLY A 69 -16.42 -22.55 9.55
CA GLY A 69 -17.69 -21.87 9.36
C GLY A 69 -18.88 -22.79 9.05
N GLU A 70 -19.95 -22.18 8.56
CA GLU A 70 -21.22 -22.85 8.29
C GLU A 70 -21.09 -23.96 7.25
N TRP A 71 -20.36 -23.73 6.16
CA TRP A 71 -20.14 -24.73 5.11
C TRP A 71 -19.42 -25.99 5.64
N ALA A 72 -18.45 -25.79 6.56
CA ALA A 72 -17.77 -26.91 7.21
C ALA A 72 -18.69 -27.67 8.18
N SER A 73 -19.58 -26.99 8.91
CA SER A 73 -20.57 -27.60 9.77
C SER A 73 -21.58 -28.43 8.97
N LYS A 74 -21.92 -27.97 7.78
CA LYS A 74 -22.79 -28.68 6.82
C LYS A 74 -22.04 -29.75 6.00
N ARG A 75 -20.75 -29.98 6.26
CA ARG A 75 -19.88 -30.95 5.55
C ARG A 75 -19.84 -30.73 4.04
N GLN A 76 -19.90 -29.48 3.61
CA GLN A 76 -19.87 -29.13 2.19
C GLN A 76 -18.43 -29.11 1.67
N ASN A 77 -18.27 -29.51 0.42
CA ASN A 77 -17.03 -29.31 -0.33
C ASN A 77 -16.92 -27.87 -0.83
N ILE A 78 -15.69 -27.46 -1.16
CA ILE A 78 -15.41 -26.16 -1.72
C ILE A 78 -16.15 -26.00 -3.05
N THR A 79 -16.89 -24.92 -3.19
CA THR A 79 -17.41 -24.46 -4.48
C THR A 79 -16.57 -23.28 -4.90
N LEU A 80 -15.86 -23.38 -6.04
CA LEU A 80 -15.10 -22.29 -6.58
C LEU A 80 -16.03 -21.31 -7.30
N GLU A 81 -16.00 -20.06 -6.87
CA GLU A 81 -16.71 -18.97 -7.53
C GLU A 81 -16.11 -18.68 -8.92
N PRO A 82 -16.85 -18.07 -9.86
CA PRO A 82 -16.37 -17.84 -11.23
C PRO A 82 -15.00 -17.15 -11.33
N TRP A 83 -14.74 -16.20 -10.45
CA TRP A 83 -13.44 -15.51 -10.38
C TRP A 83 -12.30 -16.42 -9.89
N GLN A 84 -12.61 -17.34 -8.99
CA GLN A 84 -11.65 -18.34 -8.49
C GLN A 84 -11.37 -19.40 -9.57
N LEU A 85 -12.40 -19.84 -10.28
CA LEU A 85 -12.25 -20.69 -11.46
C LEU A 85 -11.36 -20.04 -12.52
N PHE A 86 -11.52 -18.71 -12.74
CA PHE A 86 -10.69 -17.94 -13.65
C PHE A 86 -9.21 -17.96 -13.24
N ILE A 87 -8.89 -17.77 -11.94
CA ILE A 87 -7.50 -17.85 -11.44
C ILE A 87 -6.95 -19.26 -11.64
N MET A 88 -7.69 -20.30 -11.26
CA MET A 88 -7.23 -21.68 -11.39
C MET A 88 -7.04 -22.09 -12.85
N ALA A 89 -7.94 -21.68 -13.73
CA ALA A 89 -7.84 -21.93 -15.18
C ALA A 89 -6.59 -21.28 -15.77
N ASN A 90 -6.30 -20.03 -15.40
CA ASN A 90 -5.07 -19.36 -15.84
C ASN A 90 -3.82 -20.07 -15.28
N THR A 91 -3.78 -20.32 -13.97
CA THR A 91 -2.61 -20.91 -13.31
C THR A 91 -2.22 -22.25 -13.90
N PHE A 92 -3.19 -23.12 -14.17
CA PHE A 92 -2.94 -24.53 -14.51
C PHE A 92 -3.26 -24.89 -15.96
N GLY A 93 -4.00 -24.06 -16.67
CA GLY A 93 -4.42 -24.35 -18.05
C GLY A 93 -3.43 -23.88 -19.12
N TRP A 94 -2.66 -22.83 -18.90
CA TRP A 94 -1.70 -22.34 -19.88
C TRP A 94 -0.39 -23.11 -19.86
N LEU A 95 0.01 -23.66 -21.02
CA LEU A 95 1.21 -24.46 -21.20
C LEU A 95 2.08 -23.91 -22.33
N ARG A 96 3.38 -24.16 -22.24
CA ARG A 96 4.36 -23.88 -23.30
C ARG A 96 4.26 -24.95 -24.37
N LYS A 97 4.24 -24.56 -25.65
CA LYS A 97 4.22 -25.49 -26.79
C LYS A 97 5.49 -26.31 -26.93
N SER A 98 6.62 -25.80 -26.41
CA SER A 98 7.94 -26.43 -26.52
C SER A 98 8.07 -27.71 -25.70
N ASP A 99 7.43 -27.78 -24.53
CA ASP A 99 7.68 -28.85 -23.55
C ASP A 99 6.44 -29.29 -22.76
N ASN A 100 5.28 -28.68 -23.03
CA ASN A 100 4.00 -28.92 -22.35
C ASN A 100 4.04 -28.66 -20.85
N LEU A 101 5.01 -27.86 -20.36
CA LEU A 101 5.09 -27.43 -18.99
C LEU A 101 4.29 -26.13 -18.77
N ARG A 102 3.99 -25.83 -17.51
CA ARG A 102 3.24 -24.66 -17.11
C ARG A 102 3.88 -23.37 -17.60
N ARG A 103 3.06 -22.46 -18.18
CA ARG A 103 3.46 -21.12 -18.59
C ARG A 103 3.79 -20.27 -17.37
N TYR A 104 2.80 -20.15 -16.45
CA TYR A 104 2.92 -19.28 -15.30
C TYR A 104 3.65 -19.96 -14.16
N ARG A 105 4.83 -19.46 -13.84
CA ARG A 105 5.66 -19.90 -12.71
C ARG A 105 5.42 -19.04 -11.47
N GLU A 106 4.94 -17.82 -11.67
CA GLU A 106 4.55 -16.89 -10.63
C GLU A 106 3.09 -16.50 -10.78
N VAL A 107 2.38 -16.54 -9.67
CA VAL A 107 0.98 -16.12 -9.58
C VAL A 107 0.84 -15.13 -8.43
N TYR A 108 0.33 -13.94 -8.73
CA TYR A 108 0.05 -12.89 -7.76
C TYR A 108 -1.44 -12.62 -7.67
N VAL A 109 -2.02 -12.84 -6.49
CA VAL A 109 -3.44 -12.63 -6.22
C VAL A 109 -3.59 -11.62 -5.09
N GLU A 110 -4.08 -10.43 -5.41
CA GLU A 110 -4.37 -9.38 -4.45
C GLU A 110 -5.88 -9.17 -4.37
N VAL A 111 -6.47 -9.48 -3.20
CA VAL A 111 -7.92 -9.44 -2.98
C VAL A 111 -8.23 -9.10 -1.52
N PRO A 112 -9.29 -8.31 -1.23
CA PRO A 112 -9.65 -7.91 0.14
C PRO A 112 -9.82 -9.09 1.10
N ARG A 113 -9.85 -8.78 2.38
CA ARG A 113 -10.10 -9.78 3.43
C ARG A 113 -11.44 -10.50 3.23
N LYS A 114 -11.52 -11.77 3.70
CA LYS A 114 -12.72 -12.63 3.69
C LYS A 114 -13.16 -13.14 2.32
N ASN A 115 -12.42 -12.89 1.25
CA ASN A 115 -12.68 -13.42 -0.09
C ASN A 115 -12.13 -14.85 -0.32
N GLY A 116 -11.90 -15.65 0.72
CA GLY A 116 -11.58 -17.08 0.60
C GLY A 116 -10.11 -17.41 0.31
N LYS A 117 -9.17 -16.46 0.48
CA LYS A 117 -7.73 -16.63 0.19
C LYS A 117 -7.13 -17.93 0.73
N SER A 118 -7.21 -18.15 2.04
CA SER A 118 -6.55 -19.30 2.69
C SER A 118 -7.10 -20.65 2.21
N ALA A 119 -8.39 -20.73 1.85
CA ALA A 119 -8.98 -21.97 1.34
C ALA A 119 -8.45 -22.30 -0.07
N ILE A 120 -8.34 -21.28 -0.94
CA ILE A 120 -7.77 -21.44 -2.29
C ILE A 120 -6.29 -21.81 -2.19
N SER A 121 -5.52 -21.12 -1.35
CA SER A 121 -4.09 -21.40 -1.17
C SER A 121 -3.84 -22.81 -0.65
N ALA A 122 -4.64 -23.28 0.32
CA ALA A 122 -4.58 -24.65 0.79
C ALA A 122 -4.90 -25.67 -0.32
N GLY A 123 -5.92 -25.36 -1.15
CA GLY A 123 -6.27 -26.18 -2.32
C GLY A 123 -5.18 -26.22 -3.38
N VAL A 124 -4.54 -25.09 -3.69
CA VAL A 124 -3.38 -25.01 -4.59
C VAL A 124 -2.21 -25.83 -4.03
N GLY A 125 -1.88 -25.65 -2.74
CA GLY A 125 -0.82 -26.42 -2.10
C GLY A 125 -1.05 -27.93 -2.16
N LEU A 126 -2.27 -28.39 -1.88
CA LEU A 126 -2.63 -29.80 -1.99
C LEU A 126 -2.62 -30.30 -3.45
N TYR A 127 -3.03 -29.48 -4.41
CA TYR A 127 -2.93 -29.83 -5.82
C TYR A 127 -1.47 -30.03 -6.26
N MET A 128 -0.60 -29.09 -5.91
CA MET A 128 0.82 -29.17 -6.20
C MET A 128 1.49 -30.35 -5.50
N PHE A 129 1.06 -30.67 -4.29
CA PHE A 129 1.55 -31.82 -3.51
C PHE A 129 1.11 -33.17 -4.08
N CYS A 130 -0.14 -33.27 -4.61
CA CYS A 130 -0.74 -34.55 -5.02
C CYS A 130 -0.76 -34.77 -6.54
N MET A 131 -0.97 -33.72 -7.34
CA MET A 131 -1.48 -33.84 -8.70
C MET A 131 -0.59 -33.23 -9.78
N ASP A 132 0.46 -32.47 -9.41
CA ASP A 132 1.35 -31.78 -10.36
C ASP A 132 2.43 -32.69 -10.98
N ASN A 133 2.45 -33.97 -10.58
CA ASN A 133 3.38 -35.00 -11.05
C ASN A 133 4.87 -34.69 -10.76
N GLU A 134 5.16 -33.93 -9.73
CA GLU A 134 6.51 -33.71 -9.26
C GLU A 134 6.90 -34.83 -8.29
N PHE A 135 7.99 -35.53 -8.56
CA PHE A 135 8.56 -36.55 -7.68
C PHE A 135 9.39 -35.86 -6.59
N GLY A 136 9.17 -36.23 -5.32
CA GLY A 136 9.79 -35.53 -4.20
C GLY A 136 9.33 -34.07 -4.12
N ALA A 137 8.02 -33.83 -4.28
CA ALA A 137 7.46 -32.49 -4.23
C ALA A 137 7.69 -31.84 -2.87
N GLU A 138 8.27 -30.65 -2.88
CA GLU A 138 8.42 -29.79 -1.70
C GLU A 138 7.46 -28.61 -1.82
N VAL A 139 6.41 -28.63 -1.00
CA VAL A 139 5.41 -27.56 -0.95
C VAL A 139 5.55 -26.82 0.37
N TYR A 140 5.73 -25.50 0.30
CA TYR A 140 5.89 -24.66 1.48
C TYR A 140 4.80 -23.59 1.56
N SER A 141 4.31 -23.36 2.78
CA SER A 141 3.46 -22.23 3.12
C SER A 141 4.27 -21.28 4.00
N GLY A 142 4.75 -20.18 3.42
CA GLY A 142 5.61 -19.21 4.07
C GLY A 142 4.88 -17.93 4.48
N ALA A 143 5.23 -17.41 5.67
CA ALA A 143 4.79 -16.12 6.16
C ALA A 143 5.78 -15.56 7.20
N THR A 144 5.61 -14.29 7.60
CA THR A 144 6.50 -13.61 8.55
C THR A 144 6.43 -14.17 9.97
N THR A 145 5.32 -14.79 10.34
CA THR A 145 5.12 -15.40 11.66
C THR A 145 4.62 -16.83 11.55
N GLU A 146 4.94 -17.64 12.57
CA GLU A 146 4.45 -19.01 12.67
C GLU A 146 2.93 -19.09 12.53
N LYS A 147 2.20 -18.24 13.23
CA LYS A 147 0.74 -18.19 13.20
C LYS A 147 0.22 -17.98 11.78
N GLN A 148 0.82 -17.09 11.02
CA GLN A 148 0.43 -16.80 9.63
C GLN A 148 0.79 -17.98 8.69
N ALA A 149 1.98 -18.56 8.80
CA ALA A 149 2.36 -19.75 8.01
C ALA A 149 1.36 -20.90 8.19
N TRP A 150 0.83 -21.06 9.40
CA TRP A 150 -0.21 -22.03 9.72
C TRP A 150 -1.60 -21.68 9.15
N GLU A 151 -1.88 -20.45 8.76
CA GLU A 151 -3.22 -20.07 8.22
C GLU A 151 -3.52 -20.72 6.87
N VAL A 152 -2.52 -21.08 6.08
CA VAL A 152 -2.67 -21.87 4.85
C VAL A 152 -2.50 -23.36 5.12
N PHE A 153 -1.48 -23.75 5.87
CA PHE A 153 -1.17 -25.16 6.11
C PHE A 153 -2.23 -25.87 6.96
N ARG A 154 -2.77 -25.21 8.00
CA ARG A 154 -3.81 -25.81 8.88
C ARG A 154 -5.07 -26.22 8.11
N PRO A 155 -5.67 -25.39 7.22
CA PRO A 155 -6.75 -25.83 6.34
C PRO A 155 -6.37 -27.03 5.48
N ALA A 156 -5.19 -27.04 4.84
CA ALA A 156 -4.74 -28.16 4.01
C ALA A 156 -4.66 -29.47 4.81
N ARG A 157 -4.05 -29.41 6.00
CA ARG A 157 -3.98 -30.54 6.93
C ARG A 157 -5.36 -31.04 7.39
N LEU A 158 -6.29 -30.12 7.66
CA LEU A 158 -7.67 -30.49 8.05
C LEU A 158 -8.46 -31.07 6.87
N MET A 159 -8.23 -30.59 5.64
CA MET A 159 -8.83 -31.19 4.44
C MET A 159 -8.39 -32.64 4.28
N CYS A 160 -7.09 -32.93 4.42
CA CYS A 160 -6.60 -34.31 4.42
C CYS A 160 -7.24 -35.18 5.53
N LYS A 161 -7.29 -34.68 6.77
CA LYS A 161 -7.90 -35.37 7.90
C LYS A 161 -9.39 -35.68 7.72
N LYS A 162 -10.10 -34.88 6.92
CA LYS A 162 -11.53 -35.07 6.65
C LYS A 162 -11.81 -35.90 5.39
N THR A 163 -10.78 -36.28 4.64
CA THR A 163 -10.91 -36.94 3.33
C THR A 163 -10.00 -38.16 3.26
N ASP A 164 -10.42 -39.27 3.90
CA ASP A 164 -9.64 -40.51 3.95
C ASP A 164 -9.29 -41.06 2.56
N LEU A 165 -10.21 -40.90 1.59
CA LEU A 165 -9.97 -41.32 0.21
C LEU A 165 -8.81 -40.51 -0.44
N LEU A 166 -8.66 -39.22 -0.13
CA LEU A 166 -7.52 -38.42 -0.60
C LEU A 166 -6.22 -39.00 -0.03
N CYS A 167 -6.17 -39.22 1.28
CA CYS A 167 -4.99 -39.77 1.94
C CYS A 167 -4.61 -41.14 1.42
N SER A 168 -5.56 -42.06 1.29
CA SER A 168 -5.31 -43.43 0.79
C SER A 168 -4.91 -43.44 -0.68
N THR A 169 -5.52 -42.59 -1.54
CA THR A 169 -5.20 -42.52 -2.98
C THR A 169 -3.77 -42.04 -3.22
N PHE A 170 -3.30 -41.07 -2.46
CA PHE A 170 -1.97 -40.46 -2.67
C PHE A 170 -0.92 -40.91 -1.64
N GLY A 171 -1.25 -41.81 -0.73
CA GLY A 171 -0.35 -42.28 0.31
C GLY A 171 0.09 -41.17 1.28
N ILE A 172 -0.85 -40.28 1.66
CA ILE A 172 -0.55 -39.13 2.52
C ILE A 172 -0.57 -39.50 3.98
N GLU A 173 0.53 -39.29 4.67
CA GLU A 173 0.61 -39.28 6.12
C GLU A 173 0.40 -37.88 6.67
N VAL A 174 -0.56 -37.75 7.62
CA VAL A 174 -0.92 -36.46 8.21
C VAL A 174 -0.27 -36.32 9.57
N ASN A 175 0.90 -35.71 9.62
CA ASN A 175 1.66 -35.49 10.84
C ASN A 175 1.24 -34.22 11.60
N ALA A 176 1.88 -33.97 12.73
CA ALA A 176 1.61 -32.77 13.53
C ALA A 176 2.00 -31.47 12.80
N SER A 177 3.17 -31.46 12.15
CA SER A 177 3.79 -30.29 11.53
C SER A 177 3.87 -30.34 10.01
N ASN A 178 3.64 -31.48 9.36
CA ASN A 178 3.67 -31.61 7.91
C ASN A 178 2.68 -32.64 7.37
N LEU A 179 2.47 -32.64 6.06
CA LEU A 179 1.95 -33.74 5.26
C LEU A 179 3.12 -34.39 4.55
N ASN A 180 3.20 -35.70 4.58
CA ASN A 180 4.28 -36.46 3.97
C ASN A 180 3.73 -37.54 3.04
N ARG A 181 4.45 -37.84 1.98
CA ARG A 181 4.23 -38.99 1.08
C ARG A 181 5.50 -39.85 1.08
N PRO A 182 5.55 -40.91 1.93
CA PRO A 182 6.78 -41.72 2.07
C PRO A 182 7.23 -42.40 0.78
N ALA A 183 6.31 -42.68 -0.14
CA ALA A 183 6.60 -43.37 -1.38
C ALA A 183 7.54 -42.63 -2.30
N ASP A 184 7.55 -41.29 -2.28
CA ASP A 184 8.37 -40.46 -3.13
C ASP A 184 9.12 -39.35 -2.37
N GLY A 185 8.97 -39.29 -1.04
CA GLY A 185 9.61 -38.30 -0.19
C GLY A 185 9.00 -36.88 -0.29
N SER A 186 7.82 -36.76 -0.91
CA SER A 186 7.14 -35.47 -1.01
C SER A 186 6.68 -34.97 0.36
N ARG A 187 6.73 -33.63 0.56
CA ARG A 187 6.30 -32.99 1.81
C ARG A 187 5.55 -31.69 1.55
N PHE A 188 4.59 -31.38 2.42
CA PHE A 188 3.94 -30.08 2.49
C PHE A 188 3.98 -29.60 3.95
N GLU A 189 4.61 -28.46 4.20
CA GLU A 189 4.85 -27.95 5.54
C GLU A 189 4.83 -26.42 5.62
N PRO A 190 4.50 -25.84 6.80
CA PRO A 190 4.63 -24.42 7.03
C PRO A 190 6.12 -24.07 7.18
N LEU A 191 6.52 -22.96 6.59
CA LEU A 191 7.87 -22.40 6.71
C LEU A 191 7.82 -21.14 7.57
N ILE A 192 8.67 -21.09 8.59
CA ILE A 192 8.70 -20.03 9.58
C ILE A 192 10.06 -19.35 9.53
N GLY A 193 10.06 -18.00 9.42
CA GLY A 193 11.28 -17.21 9.39
C GLY A 193 12.05 -17.33 8.08
N SER A 194 13.38 -17.18 8.16
CA SER A 194 14.27 -17.27 7.00
C SER A 194 14.48 -18.74 6.61
N PRO A 195 14.08 -19.14 5.40
CA PRO A 195 14.35 -20.50 4.91
C PRO A 195 15.85 -20.64 4.68
N GLY A 196 16.45 -21.72 5.12
CA GLY A 196 17.82 -22.03 4.75
C GLY A 196 17.96 -22.31 3.24
N ASP A 197 19.15 -22.05 2.69
CA ASP A 197 19.47 -22.21 1.25
C ASP A 197 19.36 -23.65 0.69
N GLY A 198 18.97 -24.62 1.50
CA GLY A 198 18.89 -26.02 1.10
C GLY A 198 17.52 -26.49 0.57
N ALA A 199 16.50 -25.64 0.54
CA ALA A 199 15.18 -26.00 0.04
C ALA A 199 15.14 -26.00 -1.50
N SER A 200 14.40 -26.98 -2.07
CA SER A 200 14.14 -27.04 -3.51
C SER A 200 12.63 -27.09 -3.78
N PRO A 201 11.93 -25.94 -3.62
CA PRO A 201 10.49 -25.91 -3.69
C PRO A 201 9.95 -26.29 -5.07
N SER A 202 8.97 -27.17 -5.11
CA SER A 202 8.10 -27.35 -6.28
C SER A 202 6.92 -26.36 -6.23
N CYS A 203 6.53 -25.94 -5.01
CA CYS A 203 5.56 -24.87 -4.80
C CYS A 203 5.88 -24.10 -3.51
N ALA A 204 5.90 -22.78 -3.60
CA ALA A 204 5.94 -21.90 -2.45
C ALA A 204 4.69 -21.00 -2.45
N ILE A 205 3.95 -21.04 -1.36
CA ILE A 205 2.79 -20.19 -1.11
C ILE A 205 3.24 -19.08 -0.17
N VAL A 206 3.28 -17.86 -0.65
CA VAL A 206 3.60 -16.66 0.15
C VAL A 206 2.28 -15.99 0.53
N ASP A 207 1.88 -16.16 1.79
CA ASP A 207 0.64 -15.60 2.32
C ASP A 207 0.88 -14.26 3.03
N GLU A 208 -0.11 -13.38 2.95
CA GLU A 208 -0.09 -12.03 3.53
C GLU A 208 1.22 -11.26 3.21
N TYR A 209 1.64 -11.29 1.93
CA TYR A 209 2.91 -10.70 1.48
C TYR A 209 3.06 -9.21 1.84
N HIS A 210 1.94 -8.48 1.99
CA HIS A 210 1.94 -7.10 2.44
C HIS A 210 2.49 -6.87 3.87
N GLU A 211 2.58 -7.92 4.70
CA GLU A 211 3.16 -7.87 6.04
C GLU A 211 4.68 -8.17 6.05
N HIS A 212 5.24 -8.58 4.92
CA HIS A 212 6.67 -8.88 4.82
C HIS A 212 7.48 -7.58 4.77
N LYS A 213 8.50 -7.48 5.65
CA LYS A 213 9.37 -6.30 5.73
C LYS A 213 10.42 -6.27 4.62
N ASN A 214 10.84 -7.45 4.16
CA ASN A 214 11.82 -7.65 3.09
C ASN A 214 11.36 -8.80 2.19
N ASP A 215 12.08 -9.04 1.11
CA ASP A 215 11.82 -10.08 0.13
C ASP A 215 12.57 -11.39 0.39
N GLU A 216 13.23 -11.56 1.53
CA GLU A 216 14.10 -12.68 1.84
C GLU A 216 13.42 -14.04 1.64
N LEU A 217 12.22 -14.23 2.22
CA LEU A 217 11.45 -15.47 2.04
C LEU A 217 11.14 -15.73 0.56
N TYR A 218 10.64 -14.72 -0.14
CA TYR A 218 10.28 -14.81 -1.55
C TYR A 218 11.51 -15.15 -2.40
N THR A 219 12.60 -14.42 -2.23
CA THR A 219 13.84 -14.59 -3.01
C THR A 219 14.49 -15.96 -2.76
N THR A 220 14.56 -16.41 -1.51
CA THR A 220 15.10 -17.73 -1.17
C THR A 220 14.26 -18.86 -1.77
N MET A 221 12.92 -18.76 -1.70
CA MET A 221 12.06 -19.75 -2.32
C MET A 221 12.20 -19.74 -3.85
N LEU A 222 12.23 -18.57 -4.48
CA LEU A 222 12.35 -18.42 -5.93
C LEU A 222 13.68 -18.99 -6.45
N THR A 223 14.79 -18.68 -5.80
CA THR A 223 16.11 -19.19 -6.18
C THR A 223 16.21 -20.70 -5.97
N GLY A 224 15.62 -21.25 -4.91
CA GLY A 224 15.54 -22.68 -4.65
C GLY A 224 14.73 -23.46 -5.70
N MET A 225 13.82 -22.79 -6.41
CA MET A 225 13.01 -23.40 -7.49
C MET A 225 13.80 -23.73 -8.76
N GLY A 226 15.04 -23.26 -8.91
CA GLY A 226 15.83 -23.41 -10.12
C GLY A 226 16.05 -24.85 -10.60
N ALA A 227 16.00 -25.82 -9.69
CA ALA A 227 16.13 -27.27 -10.01
C ALA A 227 14.82 -27.93 -10.46
N ARG A 228 13.68 -27.25 -10.36
CA ARG A 228 12.35 -27.78 -10.70
C ARG A 228 11.94 -27.41 -12.12
N LYS A 229 11.31 -28.35 -12.84
CA LYS A 229 10.89 -28.12 -14.23
C LYS A 229 9.72 -27.17 -14.37
N GLN A 230 8.72 -27.27 -13.47
CA GLN A 230 7.52 -26.43 -13.48
C GLN A 230 7.12 -25.94 -12.07
N PRO A 231 8.01 -25.22 -11.38
CA PRO A 231 7.72 -24.74 -10.05
C PRO A 231 6.57 -23.72 -10.07
N LEU A 232 5.99 -23.47 -8.90
CA LEU A 232 4.94 -22.46 -8.74
C LEU A 232 5.22 -21.60 -7.49
N MET A 233 5.48 -20.34 -7.69
CA MET A 233 5.39 -19.30 -6.67
C MET A 233 3.96 -18.76 -6.65
N PHE A 234 3.22 -19.00 -5.59
CA PHE A 234 1.83 -18.55 -5.43
C PHE A 234 1.75 -17.51 -4.32
N ILE A 235 1.68 -16.23 -4.71
CA ILE A 235 1.61 -15.10 -3.80
C ILE A 235 0.15 -14.71 -3.62
N ILE A 236 -0.31 -14.64 -2.39
CA ILE A 236 -1.67 -14.22 -2.09
C ILE A 236 -1.67 -13.20 -0.96
N THR A 237 -2.33 -12.07 -1.16
CA THR A 237 -2.23 -10.95 -0.24
C THR A 237 -3.48 -10.06 -0.26
N THR A 238 -3.54 -9.12 0.68
CA THR A 238 -4.36 -7.91 0.61
C THR A 238 -3.44 -6.71 0.37
N ALA A 239 -4.02 -5.53 0.13
CA ALA A 239 -3.29 -4.28 0.25
C ALA A 239 -2.77 -4.08 1.67
N GLY A 240 -1.73 -3.29 1.79
CA GLY A 240 -1.05 -2.95 3.03
C GLY A 240 -0.80 -1.45 3.17
N TYR A 241 0.08 -1.13 4.11
CA TYR A 241 0.46 0.25 4.44
C TYR A 241 1.91 0.55 4.00
N ASN A 242 2.73 -0.48 3.84
CA ASN A 242 4.10 -0.34 3.41
C ASN A 242 4.18 -0.27 1.89
N ILE A 243 3.95 0.93 1.33
CA ILE A 243 4.08 1.21 -0.10
C ILE A 243 5.54 1.16 -0.59
N GLU A 244 6.49 1.13 0.33
CA GLU A 244 7.92 0.93 0.09
C GLU A 244 8.34 -0.54 0.27
N GLY A 245 7.41 -1.45 0.56
CA GLY A 245 7.66 -2.86 0.82
C GLY A 245 7.67 -3.75 -0.42
N PRO A 246 8.24 -4.96 -0.32
CA PRO A 246 8.44 -5.88 -1.46
C PRO A 246 7.11 -6.32 -2.11
N CYS A 247 6.03 -6.35 -1.35
CA CYS A 247 4.71 -6.67 -1.89
C CYS A 247 4.19 -5.58 -2.85
N TYR A 248 4.42 -4.31 -2.52
CA TYR A 248 4.03 -3.19 -3.40
C TYR A 248 4.87 -3.17 -4.67
N ASP A 249 6.14 -3.59 -4.63
CA ASP A 249 6.97 -3.76 -5.82
C ASP A 249 6.41 -4.83 -6.74
N LYS A 250 6.08 -5.99 -6.18
CA LYS A 250 5.47 -7.06 -6.97
C LYS A 250 4.14 -6.63 -7.57
N ARG A 251 3.33 -5.86 -6.83
CA ARG A 251 2.12 -5.24 -7.36
C ARG A 251 2.42 -4.32 -8.55
N ARG A 252 3.46 -3.49 -8.43
CA ARG A 252 3.89 -2.59 -9.51
C ARG A 252 4.32 -3.38 -10.75
N GLU A 253 5.11 -4.44 -10.58
CA GLU A 253 5.49 -5.35 -11.68
C GLU A 253 4.26 -5.93 -12.39
N VAL A 254 3.24 -6.36 -11.63
CA VAL A 254 1.98 -6.84 -12.20
C VAL A 254 1.27 -5.75 -12.99
N ILE A 255 1.21 -4.53 -12.48
CA ILE A 255 0.58 -3.38 -13.15
C ILE A 255 1.32 -3.02 -14.44
N GLU A 256 2.65 -2.99 -14.40
CA GLU A 256 3.51 -2.71 -15.57
C GLU A 256 3.34 -3.79 -16.64
N LYS A 257 3.29 -5.06 -16.25
CA LYS A 257 2.97 -6.17 -17.16
C LYS A 257 1.59 -6.03 -17.77
N LEU A 258 0.56 -5.71 -16.97
CA LEU A 258 -0.81 -5.52 -17.46
C LEU A 258 -0.98 -4.29 -18.36
N SER A 259 -0.13 -3.28 -18.20
CA SER A 259 -0.08 -2.11 -19.09
C SER A 259 0.68 -2.38 -20.38
N GLY A 260 1.42 -3.47 -20.48
CA GLY A 260 2.31 -3.78 -21.59
C GLY A 260 3.66 -3.06 -21.56
N ALA A 261 3.98 -2.35 -20.48
CA ALA A 261 5.25 -1.64 -20.33
C ALA A 261 6.44 -2.59 -20.18
N ILE A 262 6.26 -3.68 -19.44
CA ILE A 262 7.29 -4.72 -19.25
C ILE A 262 6.69 -6.09 -19.58
N PRO A 263 7.27 -6.83 -20.54
CA PRO A 263 6.80 -8.18 -20.84
C PRO A 263 7.26 -9.15 -19.74
N ASN A 264 6.33 -9.90 -19.15
CA ASN A 264 6.61 -11.02 -18.27
C ASN A 264 5.58 -12.12 -18.50
N ASP A 265 5.95 -13.10 -19.33
CA ASP A 265 5.07 -14.19 -19.75
C ASP A 265 4.91 -15.29 -18.69
N GLU A 266 5.79 -15.35 -17.70
CA GLU A 266 5.75 -16.34 -16.61
C GLU A 266 4.98 -15.86 -15.38
N LEU A 267 4.58 -14.56 -15.33
CA LEU A 267 3.81 -13.95 -14.25
C LEU A 267 2.32 -13.86 -14.62
N PHE A 268 1.45 -14.48 -13.83
CA PHE A 268 0.03 -14.18 -13.81
C PHE A 268 -0.29 -13.27 -12.64
N GLY A 269 -0.95 -12.14 -12.88
CA GLY A 269 -1.32 -11.19 -11.84
C GLY A 269 -2.80 -10.81 -11.91
N ILE A 270 -3.45 -10.74 -10.74
CA ILE A 270 -4.84 -10.31 -10.60
C ILE A 270 -4.99 -9.45 -9.34
N ILE A 271 -5.56 -8.26 -9.50
CA ILE A 271 -5.69 -7.25 -8.44
C ILE A 271 -7.14 -6.80 -8.36
N TYR A 272 -7.82 -7.16 -7.26
CA TYR A 272 -9.16 -6.69 -6.92
C TYR A 272 -9.06 -5.46 -6.02
N THR A 273 -9.50 -4.31 -6.51
CA THR A 273 -9.49 -3.03 -5.82
C THR A 273 -10.56 -2.11 -6.43
N ILE A 274 -10.57 -0.86 -6.06
CA ILE A 274 -11.32 0.22 -6.73
C ILE A 274 -10.37 1.01 -7.63
N ASP A 275 -10.90 1.79 -8.58
CA ASP A 275 -10.12 2.69 -9.42
C ASP A 275 -9.86 4.03 -8.69
N GLU A 276 -8.89 4.81 -9.17
CA GLU A 276 -8.46 6.07 -8.53
C GLU A 276 -9.55 7.16 -8.56
N ASP A 277 -10.41 7.11 -9.57
CA ASP A 277 -11.55 8.00 -9.80
C ASP A 277 -12.86 7.53 -9.14
N ASP A 278 -12.84 6.37 -8.49
CA ASP A 278 -14.00 5.89 -7.73
C ASP A 278 -14.16 6.63 -6.40
N ASP A 279 -15.37 7.07 -6.10
CA ASP A 279 -15.71 7.55 -4.76
C ASP A 279 -15.80 6.36 -3.78
N TRP A 280 -14.83 6.24 -2.88
CA TRP A 280 -14.78 5.15 -1.90
C TRP A 280 -15.95 5.17 -0.90
N THR A 281 -16.72 6.25 -0.82
CA THR A 281 -17.91 6.39 0.04
C THR A 281 -19.18 5.86 -0.63
N ASP A 282 -19.15 5.61 -1.95
CA ASP A 282 -20.27 4.99 -2.67
C ASP A 282 -20.31 3.48 -2.39
N GLU A 283 -21.50 2.96 -2.08
CA GLU A 283 -21.70 1.53 -1.82
C GLU A 283 -21.40 0.64 -3.04
N SER A 284 -21.51 1.16 -4.25
CA SER A 284 -21.26 0.41 -5.49
C SER A 284 -19.82 -0.13 -5.58
N VAL A 285 -18.84 0.57 -5.00
CA VAL A 285 -17.43 0.17 -5.01
C VAL A 285 -17.17 -1.09 -4.17
N LEU A 286 -18.06 -1.40 -3.21
CA LEU A 286 -17.93 -2.59 -2.37
C LEU A 286 -17.98 -3.88 -3.19
N ARG A 287 -18.86 -3.96 -4.18
CA ARG A 287 -18.95 -5.10 -5.10
C ARG A 287 -17.79 -5.13 -6.08
N LYS A 288 -17.29 -3.96 -6.51
CA LYS A 288 -16.15 -3.83 -7.42
C LYS A 288 -14.87 -4.42 -6.82
N ALA A 289 -14.62 -4.16 -5.53
CA ALA A 289 -13.44 -4.64 -4.82
C ALA A 289 -13.58 -6.09 -4.30
N ASN A 290 -14.80 -6.54 -3.99
CA ASN A 290 -15.04 -7.82 -3.30
C ASN A 290 -15.75 -8.85 -4.20
N PRO A 291 -15.00 -9.72 -4.90
CA PRO A 291 -15.60 -10.69 -5.82
C PRO A 291 -16.46 -11.77 -5.12
N ASN A 292 -16.33 -11.95 -3.81
CA ASN A 292 -17.19 -12.82 -2.98
C ASN A 292 -18.27 -12.03 -2.20
N PHE A 293 -18.67 -10.87 -2.69
CA PHE A 293 -19.75 -10.08 -2.09
C PHE A 293 -21.04 -10.91 -2.02
N ASP A 294 -21.68 -10.97 -0.85
CA ASP A 294 -22.85 -11.81 -0.51
C ASP A 294 -22.62 -13.34 -0.61
N VAL A 295 -21.36 -13.78 -0.81
CA VAL A 295 -20.98 -15.20 -0.73
C VAL A 295 -20.27 -15.50 0.58
N SER A 296 -19.08 -14.94 0.78
CA SER A 296 -18.30 -15.06 2.03
C SER A 296 -18.03 -13.71 2.69
N VAL A 297 -18.37 -12.62 2.03
CA VAL A 297 -18.28 -11.24 2.51
C VAL A 297 -19.70 -10.65 2.49
N TYR A 298 -20.31 -10.51 3.66
CA TYR A 298 -21.68 -10.02 3.78
C TYR A 298 -21.77 -8.51 3.48
N GLY A 299 -22.70 -8.13 2.58
CA GLY A 299 -22.84 -6.76 2.12
C GLY A 299 -23.25 -5.80 3.24
N ASP A 300 -24.16 -6.21 4.13
CA ASP A 300 -24.59 -5.44 5.29
C ASP A 300 -23.43 -5.11 6.26
N TYR A 301 -22.52 -6.07 6.46
CA TYR A 301 -21.30 -5.86 7.23
C TYR A 301 -20.39 -4.82 6.57
N LEU A 302 -20.15 -4.93 5.26
CA LEU A 302 -19.28 -3.98 4.54
C LEU A 302 -19.84 -2.57 4.56
N ILE A 303 -21.14 -2.40 4.31
CA ILE A 303 -21.84 -1.11 4.38
C ILE A 303 -21.71 -0.51 5.80
N SER A 304 -21.92 -1.33 6.84
CA SER A 304 -21.71 -0.88 8.22
C SER A 304 -20.28 -0.42 8.50
N GLN A 305 -19.25 -1.12 7.97
CA GLN A 305 -17.86 -0.71 8.14
C GLN A 305 -17.54 0.56 7.33
N GLN A 306 -18.09 0.70 6.10
CA GLN A 306 -17.94 1.89 5.27
C GLN A 306 -18.52 3.12 5.99
N ASN A 307 -19.73 3.04 6.51
CA ASN A 307 -20.36 4.12 7.25
C ASN A 307 -19.58 4.53 8.51
N LYS A 308 -18.98 3.56 9.23
CA LYS A 308 -18.08 3.85 10.35
C LYS A 308 -16.81 4.58 9.89
N ALA A 309 -16.25 4.19 8.75
CA ALA A 309 -15.05 4.81 8.22
C ALA A 309 -15.30 6.22 7.66
N ILE A 310 -16.47 6.47 7.09
CA ILE A 310 -16.91 7.80 6.66
C ILE A 310 -17.02 8.75 7.86
N ASN A 311 -17.59 8.27 8.97
CA ASN A 311 -17.82 9.07 10.17
C ASN A 311 -16.60 9.11 11.13
N ASN A 312 -15.50 8.40 10.83
CA ASN A 312 -14.31 8.34 11.69
C ASN A 312 -13.04 8.20 10.85
N ALA A 313 -12.30 9.29 10.73
CA ALA A 313 -11.07 9.38 9.96
C ALA A 313 -10.05 8.29 10.31
N ARG A 314 -9.92 7.94 11.59
CA ARG A 314 -8.98 6.89 12.05
C ARG A 314 -9.30 5.50 11.49
N LEU A 315 -10.54 5.24 11.11
CA LEU A 315 -10.98 3.97 10.52
C LEU A 315 -10.86 3.95 9.00
N THR A 316 -10.74 5.10 8.34
CA THR A 316 -10.76 5.25 6.88
C THR A 316 -9.67 4.42 6.21
N ASN A 317 -8.41 4.57 6.62
CA ASN A 317 -7.30 3.84 6.03
C ASN A 317 -7.40 2.33 6.26
N THR A 318 -7.83 1.91 7.45
CA THR A 318 -8.09 0.50 7.74
C THR A 318 -9.20 -0.06 6.85
N PHE A 319 -10.30 0.68 6.65
CA PHE A 319 -11.39 0.29 5.77
C PHE A 319 -10.92 0.19 4.31
N LYS A 320 -10.28 1.25 3.78
CA LYS A 320 -9.74 1.28 2.42
C LYS A 320 -8.80 0.09 2.16
N THR A 321 -7.89 -0.19 3.09
CA THR A 321 -6.91 -1.27 2.93
C THR A 321 -7.55 -2.65 3.03
N LYS A 322 -8.36 -2.91 4.04
CA LYS A 322 -8.85 -4.26 4.36
C LYS A 322 -10.10 -4.67 3.58
N HIS A 323 -10.92 -3.69 3.15
CA HIS A 323 -12.21 -3.95 2.49
C HIS A 323 -12.28 -3.46 1.04
N LEU A 324 -11.52 -2.43 0.66
CA LEU A 324 -11.42 -1.96 -0.71
C LEU A 324 -10.10 -2.32 -1.39
N ASN A 325 -9.15 -2.86 -0.62
CA ASN A 325 -7.83 -3.29 -1.12
C ASN A 325 -7.03 -2.14 -1.75
N VAL A 326 -7.16 -0.96 -1.16
CA VAL A 326 -6.43 0.25 -1.55
C VAL A 326 -5.19 0.37 -0.68
N TRP A 327 -4.04 0.54 -1.30
CA TRP A 327 -2.80 0.82 -0.59
C TRP A 327 -2.79 2.26 -0.08
N VAL A 328 -2.43 2.43 1.17
CA VAL A 328 -2.31 3.73 1.85
C VAL A 328 -0.97 3.80 2.57
N SER A 329 -0.45 5.01 2.75
CA SER A 329 0.89 5.22 3.30
C SER A 329 0.97 5.08 4.83
N ALA A 330 -0.16 5.18 5.55
CA ALA A 330 -0.23 5.01 7.00
C ALA A 330 -1.46 4.20 7.41
N LYS A 331 -1.33 3.42 8.48
CA LYS A 331 -2.43 2.61 9.01
C LYS A 331 -3.52 3.48 9.62
N GLU A 332 -3.10 4.47 10.38
CA GLU A 332 -3.96 5.45 11.03
C GLU A 332 -3.41 6.84 10.73
N SER A 333 -4.02 7.56 9.81
CA SER A 333 -3.72 8.98 9.63
C SER A 333 -4.39 9.76 10.77
N TYR A 334 -3.68 10.71 11.37
CA TYR A 334 -4.26 11.59 12.38
C TYR A 334 -5.28 12.55 11.77
N PHE A 335 -4.96 13.09 10.60
CA PHE A 335 -5.84 14.02 9.89
C PHE A 335 -6.81 13.28 8.97
N ASN A 336 -8.04 13.81 8.88
CA ASN A 336 -9.04 13.35 7.92
C ASN A 336 -8.69 13.83 6.52
N MET A 337 -8.22 12.92 5.67
CA MET A 337 -7.79 13.27 4.32
C MET A 337 -8.95 13.65 3.38
N VAL A 338 -10.19 13.32 3.71
CA VAL A 338 -11.37 13.81 2.99
C VAL A 338 -11.62 15.28 3.32
N SER A 339 -11.59 15.62 4.61
CA SER A 339 -11.70 17.02 5.05
C SER A 339 -10.53 17.85 4.55
N TRP A 340 -9.31 17.28 4.52
CA TRP A 340 -8.13 17.92 3.91
C TRP A 340 -8.36 18.25 2.43
N GLU A 341 -8.83 17.30 1.63
CA GLU A 341 -9.09 17.54 0.19
C GLU A 341 -10.20 18.56 -0.03
N ASN A 342 -11.20 18.62 0.86
CA ASN A 342 -12.23 19.66 0.81
C ASN A 342 -11.73 21.07 1.17
N CYS A 343 -10.55 21.16 1.81
CA CYS A 343 -9.87 22.42 2.11
C CYS A 343 -8.99 22.94 0.94
N LYS A 344 -8.89 22.15 -0.14
CA LYS A 344 -8.10 22.49 -1.32
C LYS A 344 -8.78 23.58 -2.13
N ASP A 345 -8.01 24.60 -2.48
CA ASP A 345 -8.40 25.66 -3.39
C ASP A 345 -7.23 26.01 -4.32
N GLU A 346 -7.28 25.48 -5.53
CA GLU A 346 -6.24 25.68 -6.56
C GLU A 346 -6.19 27.13 -7.10
N THR A 347 -7.13 27.96 -6.73
CA THR A 347 -7.14 29.38 -7.14
C THR A 347 -6.35 30.28 -6.20
N LEU A 348 -5.94 29.77 -5.02
CA LEU A 348 -5.14 30.53 -4.06
C LEU A 348 -3.78 30.90 -4.65
N SER A 349 -3.43 32.16 -4.54
CA SER A 349 -2.12 32.68 -4.94
C SER A 349 -1.52 33.57 -3.85
N LEU A 350 -0.21 33.73 -3.86
CA LEU A 350 0.49 34.67 -2.96
C LEU A 350 0.02 36.11 -3.15
N GLU A 351 -0.39 36.48 -4.37
CA GLU A 351 -0.88 37.81 -4.69
C GLU A 351 -2.14 38.20 -3.90
N ASP A 352 -2.95 37.21 -3.48
CA ASP A 352 -4.16 37.42 -2.66
C ASP A 352 -3.84 37.89 -1.23
N PHE A 353 -2.56 37.78 -0.81
CA PHE A 353 -2.10 38.01 0.57
C PHE A 353 -1.02 39.09 0.68
N GLN A 354 -0.91 40.03 -0.28
CA GLN A 354 0.14 41.08 -0.31
C GLN A 354 0.13 41.97 0.94
N ASP A 355 -1.05 42.21 1.52
CA ASP A 355 -1.21 43.06 2.70
C ASP A 355 -1.20 42.27 4.02
N ASP A 356 -1.09 40.93 3.97
CA ASP A 356 -1.11 40.07 5.14
C ASP A 356 0.31 39.71 5.61
N ASP A 357 0.45 39.53 6.91
CA ASP A 357 1.67 38.99 7.50
C ASP A 357 1.77 37.49 7.26
N VAL A 358 2.97 37.02 6.93
CA VAL A 358 3.25 35.60 6.77
C VAL A 358 4.10 35.06 7.92
N VAL A 359 3.73 33.90 8.44
CA VAL A 359 4.55 33.10 9.33
C VAL A 359 5.16 31.95 8.54
N LEU A 360 6.48 31.84 8.60
CA LEU A 360 7.20 30.74 7.96
C LEU A 360 7.45 29.61 8.96
N GLY A 361 7.24 28.38 8.53
CA GLY A 361 7.64 27.19 9.26
C GLY A 361 8.75 26.45 8.49
N LEU A 362 9.84 26.13 9.17
CA LEU A 362 11.00 25.48 8.57
C LEU A 362 11.38 24.23 9.36
N ASP A 363 11.17 23.06 8.79
CA ASP A 363 11.64 21.79 9.32
C ASP A 363 12.88 21.33 8.55
N MET A 364 13.98 21.11 9.25
CA MET A 364 15.31 20.94 8.68
C MET A 364 15.89 19.56 8.97
N ALA A 365 16.46 18.94 7.96
CA ALA A 365 17.22 17.68 8.09
C ALA A 365 18.65 17.85 7.58
N ARG A 366 19.61 17.13 8.17
CA ARG A 366 21.03 17.28 7.82
C ARG A 366 21.48 16.48 6.61
N LYS A 367 20.96 15.28 6.39
CA LYS A 367 21.42 14.35 5.35
C LYS A 367 20.28 13.53 4.81
N LEU A 368 20.23 13.38 3.47
CA LEU A 368 19.35 12.48 2.72
C LEU A 368 17.83 12.67 3.01
N ASP A 369 17.45 13.57 3.86
CA ASP A 369 16.07 13.83 4.23
C ASP A 369 15.55 15.13 3.59
N MET A 370 14.23 15.25 3.51
CA MET A 370 13.60 16.42 2.91
C MET A 370 13.58 17.57 3.92
N ASN A 371 13.85 18.78 3.45
CA ASN A 371 13.63 20.02 4.20
C ASN A 371 12.37 20.69 3.68
N SER A 372 11.60 21.30 4.56
CA SER A 372 10.29 21.87 4.24
C SER A 372 10.19 23.30 4.74
N LEU A 373 9.90 24.22 3.84
CA LEU A 373 9.56 25.62 4.13
C LEU A 373 8.09 25.86 3.78
N VAL A 374 7.27 26.18 4.77
CA VAL A 374 5.85 26.48 4.57
C VAL A 374 5.54 27.94 4.85
N LYS A 375 4.68 28.53 4.02
CA LYS A 375 4.19 29.91 4.13
C LYS A 375 2.75 29.84 4.65
N VAL A 376 2.48 30.41 5.82
CA VAL A 376 1.15 30.37 6.44
C VAL A 376 0.65 31.76 6.74
N PHE A 377 -0.48 32.11 6.15
CA PHE A 377 -1.22 33.33 6.41
C PHE A 377 -2.42 33.04 7.31
N ALA A 378 -2.88 34.06 8.03
CA ALA A 378 -4.06 33.93 8.87
C ALA A 378 -4.96 35.14 8.74
N ARG A 379 -6.29 34.90 8.62
CA ARG A 379 -7.32 35.93 8.59
C ARG A 379 -8.42 35.60 9.58
N VAL A 380 -9.02 36.62 10.20
CA VAL A 380 -10.18 36.45 11.04
C VAL A 380 -11.44 36.70 10.20
N ILE A 381 -12.25 35.65 10.03
CA ILE A 381 -13.51 35.70 9.29
C ILE A 381 -14.63 35.28 10.24
N ASP A 382 -15.65 36.11 10.41
CA ASP A 382 -16.77 35.89 11.34
C ASP A 382 -16.33 35.54 12.78
N GLY A 383 -15.26 36.20 13.26
CA GLY A 383 -14.71 35.99 14.60
C GLY A 383 -13.95 34.65 14.78
N LYS A 384 -13.65 33.95 13.68
CA LYS A 384 -12.86 32.71 13.68
C LYS A 384 -11.61 32.89 12.84
N ARG A 385 -10.50 32.32 13.32
CA ARG A 385 -9.23 32.35 12.60
C ARG A 385 -9.23 31.30 11.50
N HIS A 386 -8.98 31.71 10.27
CA HIS A 386 -8.74 30.90 9.09
C HIS A 386 -7.25 30.88 8.78
N TYR A 387 -6.74 29.75 8.32
CA TYR A 387 -5.33 29.56 7.98
C TYR A 387 -5.20 29.22 6.51
N TYR A 388 -4.17 29.76 5.85
CA TYR A 388 -3.90 29.56 4.43
C TYR A 388 -2.44 29.13 4.26
N CYS A 389 -2.23 27.91 3.75
CA CYS A 389 -0.90 27.39 3.41
C CYS A 389 -0.74 27.43 1.89
N ILE A 390 0.14 28.31 1.40
CA ILE A 390 0.27 28.61 -0.01
C ILE A 390 1.73 28.49 -0.43
N ALA A 391 1.98 27.93 -1.61
CA ALA A 391 3.29 27.75 -2.21
C ALA A 391 4.34 27.21 -1.22
N PRO A 392 4.08 26.07 -0.54
CA PRO A 392 5.08 25.45 0.30
C PRO A 392 6.23 24.93 -0.56
N GLU A 393 7.47 25.06 -0.06
CA GLU A 393 8.67 24.67 -0.76
C GLU A 393 9.39 23.53 -0.06
N PHE A 394 9.93 22.62 -0.86
CA PHE A 394 10.59 21.41 -0.38
C PHE A 394 11.95 21.26 -1.06
N PHE A 395 12.94 20.84 -0.29
CA PHE A 395 14.33 20.74 -0.75
C PHE A 395 14.91 19.38 -0.37
N VAL A 396 15.71 18.81 -1.29
CA VAL A 396 16.50 17.60 -1.05
C VAL A 396 17.88 17.75 -1.69
N PRO A 397 18.93 17.07 -1.17
CA PRO A 397 20.21 17.03 -1.87
C PRO A 397 20.08 16.31 -3.22
N GLU A 398 20.78 16.79 -4.23
CA GLU A 398 20.82 16.18 -5.57
C GLU A 398 21.29 14.70 -5.49
N ASP A 399 22.27 14.39 -4.66
CA ASP A 399 22.74 13.03 -4.45
C ASP A 399 21.65 12.07 -3.96
N THR A 400 20.61 12.57 -3.28
CA THR A 400 19.45 11.76 -2.89
C THR A 400 18.65 11.31 -4.10
N ILE A 401 18.55 12.15 -5.13
CA ILE A 401 17.75 11.89 -6.35
C ILE A 401 18.45 10.91 -7.28
N TYR A 402 19.78 10.89 -7.28
CA TYR A 402 20.60 9.99 -8.09
C TYR A 402 21.09 8.76 -7.31
N ASN A 403 20.61 8.57 -6.08
CA ASN A 403 21.03 7.43 -5.26
C ASN A 403 20.63 6.11 -5.92
N THR A 404 21.59 5.21 -6.09
CA THR A 404 21.42 3.89 -6.72
C THR A 404 21.12 2.79 -5.73
N ASP A 405 21.03 3.09 -4.43
CA ASP A 405 20.66 2.10 -3.41
C ASP A 405 19.23 1.59 -3.67
N THR A 406 19.12 0.30 -3.87
CA THR A 406 17.85 -0.37 -4.15
C THR A 406 16.82 -0.18 -3.04
N ALA A 407 17.27 -0.02 -1.80
CA ALA A 407 16.40 0.26 -0.65
C ALA A 407 15.78 1.66 -0.73
N LEU A 408 16.46 2.64 -1.34
CA LEU A 408 15.99 4.02 -1.47
C LEU A 408 15.36 4.32 -2.82
N LYS A 409 15.45 3.40 -3.79
CA LYS A 409 15.02 3.61 -5.18
C LYS A 409 13.61 4.20 -5.33
N ARG A 410 12.69 3.80 -4.47
CA ARG A 410 11.27 4.23 -4.54
C ARG A 410 11.05 5.65 -4.05
N VAL A 411 11.74 6.02 -2.97
CA VAL A 411 11.74 7.41 -2.49
C VAL A 411 12.35 8.28 -3.57
N VAL A 412 13.44 7.82 -4.18
CA VAL A 412 14.11 8.47 -5.31
C VAL A 412 13.17 8.64 -6.50
N ASP A 413 12.46 7.59 -6.94
CA ASP A 413 11.51 7.65 -8.07
C ASP A 413 10.37 8.68 -7.81
N LYS A 414 9.91 8.77 -6.56
CA LYS A 414 8.89 9.75 -6.15
C LYS A 414 9.47 11.17 -6.17
N TYR A 415 10.64 11.35 -5.60
CA TYR A 415 11.33 12.64 -5.57
C TYR A 415 11.65 13.14 -6.98
N GLN A 416 12.14 12.27 -7.87
CA GLN A 416 12.36 12.62 -9.28
C GLN A 416 11.09 13.12 -9.98
N LYS A 417 9.93 12.49 -9.72
CA LYS A 417 8.65 12.96 -10.25
C LYS A 417 8.31 14.36 -9.76
N TRP A 418 8.51 14.65 -8.48
CA TRP A 418 8.22 15.95 -7.90
C TRP A 418 9.22 17.02 -8.35
N VAL A 419 10.49 16.69 -8.55
CA VAL A 419 11.47 17.59 -9.19
C VAL A 419 11.05 17.90 -10.61
N ASN A 420 10.69 16.88 -11.40
CA ASN A 420 10.24 17.08 -12.78
C ASN A 420 8.94 17.90 -12.90
N SER A 421 8.08 17.88 -11.89
CA SER A 421 6.84 18.66 -11.82
C SER A 421 7.01 20.02 -11.13
N GLY A 422 8.21 20.37 -10.66
CA GLY A 422 8.51 21.65 -10.02
C GLY A 422 8.01 21.78 -8.58
N HIS A 423 7.67 20.67 -7.92
CA HIS A 423 7.20 20.70 -6.52
C HIS A 423 8.32 20.43 -5.49
N LEU A 424 9.48 19.96 -5.94
CA LEU A 424 10.64 19.64 -5.11
C LEU A 424 11.89 20.22 -5.74
N THR A 425 12.68 20.95 -4.97
CA THR A 425 13.96 21.52 -5.40
C THR A 425 15.10 20.59 -5.02
N ALA A 426 15.93 20.23 -6.00
CA ALA A 426 17.16 19.49 -5.77
C ALA A 426 18.30 20.49 -5.62
N THR A 427 18.92 20.54 -4.43
CA THR A 427 20.09 21.41 -4.18
C THR A 427 21.38 20.67 -4.51
N ASP A 428 22.41 21.38 -4.98
CA ASP A 428 23.68 20.78 -5.40
C ASP A 428 24.39 20.03 -4.26
N GLY A 429 24.82 18.78 -4.54
CA GLY A 429 25.69 18.00 -3.68
C GLY A 429 24.98 17.01 -2.74
N ALA A 430 25.69 16.60 -1.68
CA ALA A 430 25.29 15.54 -0.75
C ALA A 430 24.49 16.02 0.48
N GLU A 431 24.42 17.33 0.69
CA GLU A 431 23.68 17.98 1.79
C GLU A 431 22.86 19.12 1.19
N VAL A 432 21.72 19.46 1.83
CA VAL A 432 20.90 20.60 1.37
C VAL A 432 21.70 21.90 1.51
N ASP A 433 21.74 22.71 0.44
CA ASP A 433 22.34 24.04 0.52
C ASP A 433 21.36 25.00 1.21
N TYR A 434 21.64 25.31 2.47
CA TYR A 434 20.81 26.20 3.27
C TYR A 434 20.74 27.64 2.71
N ARG A 435 21.70 28.05 1.86
CA ARG A 435 21.66 29.37 1.20
C ARG A 435 20.49 29.49 0.25
N GLU A 436 20.13 28.42 -0.45
CA GLU A 436 18.93 28.41 -1.29
C GLU A 436 17.66 28.63 -0.47
N ILE A 437 17.55 27.98 0.71
CA ILE A 437 16.43 28.20 1.63
C ILE A 437 16.42 29.65 2.16
N GLU A 438 17.59 30.20 2.52
CA GLU A 438 17.72 31.60 2.97
C GLU A 438 17.31 32.57 1.88
N GLU A 439 17.66 32.33 0.62
CA GLU A 439 17.24 33.16 -0.51
C GLU A 439 15.71 33.18 -0.66
N VAL A 440 15.07 32.01 -0.60
CA VAL A 440 13.60 31.92 -0.66
C VAL A 440 12.93 32.68 0.49
N ILE A 441 13.49 32.60 1.70
CA ILE A 441 12.97 33.33 2.87
C ILE A 441 13.11 34.83 2.66
N LYS A 442 14.27 35.32 2.12
CA LYS A 442 14.51 36.73 1.81
C LYS A 442 13.60 37.26 0.72
N ASP A 443 13.41 36.47 -0.34
CA ASP A 443 12.50 36.83 -1.42
C ASP A 443 11.06 36.91 -0.91
N THR A 444 10.63 35.95 -0.08
CA THR A 444 9.33 36.01 0.58
C THR A 444 9.20 37.28 1.44
N ASN A 445 10.26 37.71 2.15
CA ASN A 445 10.22 38.93 2.96
C ASN A 445 10.22 40.23 2.14
N GLN A 446 10.64 40.19 0.88
CA GLN A 446 10.52 41.32 -0.03
C GLN A 446 9.08 41.50 -0.56
N GLU A 447 8.38 40.41 -0.76
CA GLU A 447 7.01 40.37 -1.29
C GLU A 447 5.94 40.46 -0.20
N HIS A 448 6.20 39.87 0.96
CA HIS A 448 5.28 39.79 2.12
C HIS A 448 6.05 40.09 3.41
N ARG A 449 5.39 40.72 4.38
CA ARG A 449 6.00 40.93 5.70
C ARG A 449 6.12 39.62 6.47
N VAL A 450 7.33 39.07 6.56
CA VAL A 450 7.60 37.88 7.38
C VAL A 450 7.60 38.28 8.86
N SER A 451 6.59 37.85 9.60
CA SER A 451 6.44 38.17 11.03
C SER A 451 7.37 37.34 11.89
N CYS A 452 7.56 36.06 11.58
CA CYS A 452 8.58 35.22 12.17
C CYS A 452 8.88 33.99 11.31
N VAL A 453 10.04 33.36 11.58
CA VAL A 453 10.44 32.08 11.00
C VAL A 453 10.53 31.05 12.12
N ALA A 454 9.59 30.11 12.19
CA ALA A 454 9.55 29.03 13.16
C ALA A 454 10.46 27.89 12.69
N ILE A 455 11.57 27.62 13.37
CA ILE A 455 12.64 26.71 12.91
C ILE A 455 12.82 25.55 13.88
N ASP A 456 12.98 24.33 13.34
CA ASP A 456 13.42 23.17 14.13
C ASP A 456 14.85 23.38 14.66
N PRO A 457 15.17 22.97 15.93
CA PRO A 457 16.51 23.12 16.51
C PRO A 457 17.64 22.48 15.72
N HIS A 458 17.36 21.44 14.92
CA HIS A 458 18.37 20.71 14.15
C HIS A 458 18.85 21.54 12.93
N GLY A 459 20.08 22.02 13.00
CA GLY A 459 20.68 22.85 11.94
C GLY A 459 20.35 24.34 12.02
N ALA A 460 19.48 24.73 12.96
CA ALA A 460 18.98 26.10 13.09
C ALA A 460 20.04 27.18 13.38
N ILE A 461 21.17 26.85 14.03
CA ILE A 461 22.09 27.85 14.55
C ILE A 461 22.63 28.78 13.44
N ALA A 462 23.14 28.21 12.36
CA ALA A 462 23.75 29.01 11.29
C ALA A 462 22.70 29.86 10.54
N ILE A 463 21.60 29.23 10.15
CA ILE A 463 20.53 29.91 9.40
C ILE A 463 19.83 30.98 10.26
N SER A 464 19.63 30.72 11.56
CA SER A 464 19.02 31.69 12.47
C SER A 464 19.87 32.95 12.64
N HIS A 465 21.21 32.82 12.72
CA HIS A 465 22.09 33.99 12.78
C HIS A 465 22.01 34.80 11.50
N ASN A 466 22.09 34.15 10.33
CA ASN A 466 22.03 34.86 9.04
C ASN A 466 20.68 35.58 8.85
N LEU A 467 19.58 34.94 9.22
CA LEU A 467 18.25 35.55 9.13
C LEU A 467 18.07 36.71 10.12
N ALA A 468 18.62 36.61 11.34
CA ALA A 468 18.59 37.70 12.31
C ALA A 468 19.42 38.91 11.86
N ASP A 469 20.57 38.66 11.24
CA ASP A 469 21.41 39.73 10.66
C ASP A 469 20.70 40.51 9.52
N GLU A 470 19.77 39.84 8.81
CA GLU A 470 18.89 40.42 7.80
C GLU A 470 17.61 41.08 8.38
N GLY A 471 17.49 41.10 9.72
CA GLY A 471 16.35 41.74 10.42
C GLY A 471 15.08 40.88 10.51
N LEU A 472 15.17 39.60 10.17
CA LEU A 472 14.10 38.63 10.35
C LEU A 472 14.06 38.12 11.80
N ASN A 473 12.94 37.54 12.20
CA ASN A 473 12.72 37.01 13.55
C ASN A 473 12.68 35.45 13.56
N PRO A 474 13.85 34.77 13.60
CA PRO A 474 13.89 33.32 13.70
C PRO A 474 13.58 32.88 15.14
N ILE A 475 12.65 31.92 15.28
CA ILE A 475 12.24 31.35 16.57
C ILE A 475 12.40 29.83 16.53
N THR A 476 13.27 29.32 17.40
CA THR A 476 13.52 27.89 17.49
C THR A 476 12.40 27.16 18.25
N ILE A 477 11.82 26.14 17.66
CA ILE A 477 10.72 25.35 18.24
C ILE A 477 11.13 23.89 18.35
N THR A 478 11.27 23.42 19.58
CA THR A 478 11.55 22.00 19.86
C THR A 478 10.34 21.14 19.55
N GLN A 479 10.54 20.07 18.78
CA GLN A 479 9.49 19.13 18.35
C GLN A 479 9.09 18.15 19.48
N ASN A 480 8.45 18.68 20.52
CA ASN A 480 7.98 17.93 21.69
C ASN A 480 6.46 18.03 21.86
N TYR A 481 5.92 17.33 22.84
CA TYR A 481 4.49 17.35 23.15
C TYR A 481 3.98 18.76 23.52
N THR A 482 4.77 19.52 24.26
CA THR A 482 4.37 20.86 24.73
C THR A 482 4.18 21.84 23.59
N ASN A 483 5.07 21.81 22.60
CA ASN A 483 5.06 22.77 21.51
C ASN A 483 4.17 22.37 20.34
N LEU A 484 3.93 21.05 20.11
CA LEU A 484 3.23 20.58 18.94
C LEU A 484 1.81 20.04 19.22
N SER A 485 1.43 19.77 20.49
CA SER A 485 0.11 19.20 20.79
C SER A 485 -1.05 20.14 20.42
N ASP A 486 -0.98 21.39 20.88
CA ASP A 486 -2.07 22.32 20.63
C ASP A 486 -2.12 22.80 19.17
N PRO A 487 -1.00 23.09 18.47
CA PRO A 487 -1.01 23.35 17.04
C PRO A 487 -1.55 22.19 16.20
N MET A 488 -1.24 20.95 16.56
CA MET A 488 -1.73 19.76 15.88
C MET A 488 -3.25 19.61 16.01
N LYS A 489 -3.80 19.86 17.20
CA LYS A 489 -5.26 19.85 17.45
C LYS A 489 -5.98 21.01 16.78
N GLU A 490 -5.37 22.21 16.77
CA GLU A 490 -5.97 23.38 16.07
C GLU A 490 -5.98 23.14 14.56
N LEU A 491 -4.92 22.58 13.98
CA LEU A 491 -4.90 22.21 12.57
C LEU A 491 -5.99 21.18 12.25
N GLU A 492 -6.17 20.14 13.10
CA GLU A 492 -7.27 19.16 12.96
C GLU A 492 -8.62 19.85 12.98
N ALA A 493 -8.86 20.71 13.98
CA ALA A 493 -10.12 21.46 14.12
C ALA A 493 -10.37 22.43 12.95
N ALA A 494 -9.32 23.08 12.44
CA ALA A 494 -9.41 23.98 11.29
C ALA A 494 -9.75 23.22 10.00
N ILE A 495 -9.12 22.05 9.76
CA ILE A 495 -9.44 21.17 8.63
C ILE A 495 -10.88 20.68 8.70
N GLU A 496 -11.31 20.16 9.85
CA GLU A 496 -12.67 19.61 10.02
C GLU A 496 -13.77 20.69 9.90
N SER A 497 -13.47 21.92 10.29
CA SER A 497 -14.42 23.03 10.23
C SER A 497 -14.35 23.88 8.96
N GLY A 498 -13.48 23.51 7.98
CA GLY A 498 -13.30 24.26 6.75
C GLY A 498 -12.65 25.64 6.95
N ARG A 499 -11.88 25.82 8.04
CA ARG A 499 -11.10 27.05 8.33
C ARG A 499 -9.65 26.97 7.85
N PHE A 500 -9.22 25.81 7.38
CA PHE A 500 -7.93 25.62 6.75
C PHE A 500 -8.08 25.63 5.24
N HIS A 501 -7.12 26.24 4.53
CA HIS A 501 -7.12 26.33 3.07
C HIS A 501 -5.71 26.07 2.53
N HIS A 502 -5.59 25.34 1.42
CA HIS A 502 -4.31 25.06 0.79
C HIS A 502 -4.41 24.98 -0.74
N ASP A 503 -3.30 25.20 -1.42
CA ASP A 503 -3.18 25.23 -2.89
C ASP A 503 -3.17 23.85 -3.57
N GLY A 504 -3.23 22.75 -2.80
CA GLY A 504 -3.21 21.39 -3.34
C GLY A 504 -1.81 20.82 -3.61
N ASN A 505 -0.76 21.38 -3.02
CA ASN A 505 0.61 20.86 -3.18
C ASN A 505 0.67 19.36 -2.83
N PRO A 506 1.16 18.47 -3.76
CA PRO A 506 1.14 17.03 -3.59
C PRO A 506 2.08 16.51 -2.49
N ILE A 507 3.20 17.22 -2.22
CA ILE A 507 4.13 16.84 -1.16
C ILE A 507 3.53 17.17 0.20
N MET A 508 2.88 18.35 0.34
CA MET A 508 2.18 18.70 1.57
C MET A 508 1.06 17.71 1.88
N THR A 509 0.24 17.37 0.89
CA THR A 509 -0.83 16.36 1.02
C THR A 509 -0.27 15.00 1.46
N TRP A 510 0.87 14.60 0.89
CA TRP A 510 1.53 13.36 1.29
C TRP A 510 2.07 13.43 2.73
N CYS A 511 2.69 14.55 3.14
CA CYS A 511 3.20 14.74 4.50
C CYS A 511 2.07 14.70 5.54
N ILE A 512 0.96 15.36 5.30
CA ILE A 512 -0.24 15.37 6.17
C ILE A 512 -0.82 13.96 6.30
N GLY A 513 -0.94 13.21 5.19
CA GLY A 513 -1.44 11.84 5.19
C GLY A 513 -0.57 10.83 5.94
N ASN A 514 0.71 11.14 6.15
CA ASN A 514 1.67 10.31 6.90
C ASN A 514 1.69 10.58 8.40
N VAL A 515 1.05 11.63 8.88
CA VAL A 515 1.06 11.98 10.31
C VAL A 515 0.25 10.95 11.10
N VAL A 516 0.89 10.37 12.11
CA VAL A 516 0.26 9.54 13.14
C VAL A 516 0.35 10.28 14.47
N GLY A 517 -0.75 10.32 15.20
CA GLY A 517 -0.78 10.93 16.53
C GLY A 517 -0.22 9.98 17.60
N LYS A 518 0.85 10.37 18.28
CA LYS A 518 1.34 9.66 19.46
C LYS A 518 0.90 10.38 20.71
N THR A 519 0.11 9.72 21.55
CA THR A 519 -0.35 10.25 22.84
C THR A 519 0.63 9.94 23.95
N VAL A 520 0.52 10.68 25.06
CA VAL A 520 1.24 10.36 26.31
C VAL A 520 0.49 9.21 27.01
N PRO A 521 1.18 8.16 27.47
CA PRO A 521 0.53 7.09 28.20
C PRO A 521 -0.31 7.60 29.38
N GLY A 522 -1.61 7.33 29.36
CA GLY A 522 -2.56 7.77 30.38
C GLY A 522 -3.13 9.19 30.19
N ASN A 523 -2.77 9.89 29.12
CA ASN A 523 -3.33 11.19 28.76
C ASN A 523 -3.48 11.31 27.24
N ASP A 524 -4.66 11.01 26.73
CA ASP A 524 -4.96 11.04 25.31
C ASP A 524 -5.14 12.46 24.75
N ASP A 525 -5.26 13.47 25.62
CA ASP A 525 -5.40 14.87 25.21
C ASP A 525 -4.06 15.51 24.78
N VAL A 526 -2.94 14.88 25.10
CA VAL A 526 -1.61 15.37 24.73
C VAL A 526 -1.04 14.50 23.62
N VAL A 527 -0.95 15.05 22.43
CA VAL A 527 -0.55 14.34 21.22
C VAL A 527 0.62 15.03 20.53
N ARG A 528 1.47 14.27 19.84
CA ARG A 528 2.49 14.82 18.96
C ARG A 528 2.54 14.06 17.64
N PRO A 529 2.97 14.68 16.53
CA PRO A 529 3.13 14.01 15.26
C PRO A 529 4.31 13.03 15.32
N ILE A 530 4.11 11.84 14.75
CA ILE A 530 5.16 10.87 14.46
C ILE A 530 4.91 10.26 13.07
N LYS A 531 5.95 9.70 12.47
CA LYS A 531 5.85 8.84 11.28
C LYS A 531 5.78 7.37 11.70
N GLU A 532 4.93 6.57 11.05
CA GLU A 532 4.79 5.13 11.33
C GLU A 532 5.97 4.34 10.78
N ILE A 533 6.46 4.73 9.60
CA ILE A 533 7.58 4.12 8.89
C ILE A 533 8.64 5.20 8.62
N PRO A 534 9.94 4.88 8.75
CA PRO A 534 11.02 5.86 8.54
C PRO A 534 10.99 6.57 7.18
N GLU A 535 10.53 5.86 6.13
CA GLU A 535 10.46 6.34 4.76
C GLU A 535 9.31 7.34 4.53
N ASN A 536 8.27 7.30 5.36
CA ASN A 536 7.17 8.25 5.31
C ASN A 536 7.59 9.58 5.92
N LYS A 537 7.60 10.65 5.12
CA LYS A 537 7.97 11.98 5.58
C LYS A 537 6.75 12.73 6.11
N ILE A 538 6.98 13.52 7.16
CA ILE A 538 5.99 14.41 7.78
C ILE A 538 6.52 15.84 7.93
N ASP A 539 7.66 16.13 7.32
CA ASP A 539 8.43 17.37 7.50
C ASP A 539 7.57 18.61 7.17
N GLY A 540 6.82 18.59 6.04
CA GLY A 540 5.89 19.66 5.70
C GLY A 540 4.77 19.84 6.73
N ALA A 541 4.26 18.75 7.29
CA ALA A 541 3.22 18.82 8.32
C ALA A 541 3.76 19.39 9.65
N VAL A 542 4.99 19.02 10.03
CA VAL A 542 5.66 19.54 11.23
C VAL A 542 5.95 21.03 11.06
N ALA A 543 6.49 21.45 9.91
CA ALA A 543 6.72 22.85 9.57
C ALA A 543 5.42 23.66 9.65
N LEU A 544 4.31 23.12 9.11
CA LEU A 544 2.98 23.74 9.19
C LEU A 544 2.49 23.89 10.64
N MET A 545 2.63 22.85 11.47
CA MET A 545 2.25 22.91 12.88
C MET A 545 3.07 23.93 13.66
N MET A 546 4.38 24.06 13.38
CA MET A 546 5.24 25.08 14.00
C MET A 546 4.76 26.49 13.63
N ALA A 547 4.43 26.74 12.37
CA ALA A 547 3.89 28.03 11.92
C ALA A 547 2.54 28.35 12.58
N ILE A 548 1.60 27.39 12.58
CA ILE A 548 0.29 27.55 13.24
C ILE A 548 0.47 27.84 14.73
N GLY A 549 1.39 27.12 15.41
CA GLY A 549 1.69 27.36 16.82
C GLY A 549 2.14 28.78 17.10
N ARG A 550 2.88 29.41 16.18
CA ARG A 550 3.25 30.84 16.31
C ARG A 550 2.07 31.76 16.08
N ILE A 551 1.24 31.48 15.07
CA ILE A 551 0.02 32.24 14.80
C ILE A 551 -0.96 32.19 15.99
N MET A 552 -1.09 31.05 16.66
CA MET A 552 -1.95 30.89 17.86
C MET A 552 -1.52 31.76 19.05
N LEU A 553 -0.23 32.06 19.17
CA LEU A 553 0.30 32.90 20.23
C LEU A 553 0.16 34.42 19.97
N SER A 554 -0.20 34.82 18.73
CA SER A 554 -0.48 36.23 18.42
C SER A 554 -1.87 36.63 18.90
N THR A 555 -1.99 37.82 19.49
CA THR A 555 -3.26 38.42 19.93
C THR A 555 -3.90 39.19 18.76
N ASP A 556 -5.21 39.15 18.64
CA ASP A 556 -5.97 39.72 17.50
C ASP A 556 -5.93 41.28 17.41
N ASP A 557 -5.31 41.98 18.39
CA ASP A 557 -5.34 43.46 18.53
C ASP A 557 -4.00 44.16 18.34
N GLU A 558 -2.90 43.46 18.07
CA GLU A 558 -1.61 44.10 17.84
C GLU A 558 -0.97 43.58 16.55
N SER A 559 -0.53 44.53 15.69
CA SER A 559 0.48 44.23 14.67
C SER A 559 1.56 43.32 15.29
N PHE A 560 1.85 42.25 14.67
CA PHE A 560 2.57 41.02 15.12
C PHE A 560 3.89 41.17 15.90
N PHE A 561 4.21 42.28 16.57
CA PHE A 561 5.41 42.45 17.40
C PHE A 561 5.19 43.21 18.70
N PRO A 562 5.44 42.62 19.86
CA PRO A 562 6.08 43.32 20.95
C PRO A 562 7.60 43.25 20.78
N ASN A 563 8.26 44.42 20.75
CA ASN A 563 9.70 44.56 20.97
C ASN A 563 10.04 44.16 22.41
N GLU A 564 10.03 42.90 22.76
CA GLU A 564 10.63 42.45 24.01
C GLU A 564 11.19 41.02 23.84
N VAL A 565 12.52 40.98 23.85
CA VAL A 565 13.29 39.76 24.06
C VAL A 565 12.94 39.21 25.44
N LEU A 566 12.18 38.13 25.50
CA LEU A 566 12.09 37.32 26.71
C LEU A 566 13.22 36.29 26.64
N GLU A 567 14.34 36.63 27.33
CA GLU A 567 15.30 35.67 27.84
C GLU A 567 14.60 34.72 28.83
N LEU A 568 14.48 33.45 28.47
CA LEU A 568 14.33 32.33 29.40
C LEU A 568 15.10 31.13 28.91
#